data_4bcb5dcfea589802bd8e2150df5cb1af
#
_entry.id   4bcb5dcfea589802bd8e2150df5cb1af
#
_cell.length_a   1.000
_cell.length_b   1.000
_cell.length_c   1.000
_cell.angle_alpha   90.00
_cell.angle_beta   90.00
_cell.angle_gamma   90.00
#
_symmetry.space_group_name_H-M   'P 1'
#
loop_
_entity.id
_entity.type
_entity.pdbx_description
1 polymer ?
#
loop_
_entity_poly.entity_id
_entity_poly.type
_entity_poly.pdbx_seq_one_letter_code
_entity_poly.pdbx_strand_id
1 'polypeptide(L)'
;MEKKIKKYVICFKHKSTNNVKYFAREGNPSYDIINNIKYKKKMFDLTSNINCAMNFSTKEIAEICIHSSIIEYRKDLLDTYDIYVGENLIDANEVNVKDVVKVIESVIYYSLKANNSMPHEDLVDSRLVKYLTDSNTLVMLGKAKDLLKEQSE
;
A
#
# COMPACT_ATOMS: atom_id res chain seq x y z
N MET A 1 16.65 21.30 12.28
CA MET A 1 17.11 20.45 11.17
C MET A 1 16.01 19.48 10.77
N GLU A 2 15.56 19.60 9.54
CA GLU A 2 14.60 18.64 9.01
C GLU A 2 15.30 17.29 8.79
N LYS A 3 14.81 16.26 9.45
CA LYS A 3 15.33 14.92 9.29
C LYS A 3 14.63 14.26 8.10
N LYS A 4 15.41 13.92 7.08
CA LYS A 4 14.90 13.19 5.92
C LYS A 4 15.04 11.68 6.13
N ILE A 5 14.01 10.96 5.75
CA ILE A 5 13.99 9.50 5.77
C ILE A 5 14.10 9.00 4.33
N LYS A 6 15.01 8.08 4.08
CA LYS A 6 15.13 7.42 2.79
C LYS A 6 14.08 6.32 2.69
N LYS A 7 13.24 6.41 1.67
CA LYS A 7 12.29 5.39 1.25
C LYS A 7 12.64 4.96 -0.17
N TYR A 8 12.04 3.87 -0.60
CA TYR A 8 12.26 3.30 -1.92
C TYR A 8 10.97 3.26 -2.70
N VAL A 9 11.06 3.54 -3.99
CA VAL A 9 9.93 3.54 -4.92
C VAL A 9 10.25 2.64 -6.11
N ILE A 10 9.22 2.14 -6.77
CA ILE A 10 9.38 1.36 -8.00
C ILE A 10 9.22 2.31 -9.18
N CYS A 11 10.25 2.38 -10.02
CA CYS A 11 10.30 3.25 -11.18
C CYS A 11 9.98 2.46 -12.45
N PHE A 12 9.17 3.05 -13.31
CA PHE A 12 8.83 2.57 -14.66
C PHE A 12 9.35 3.59 -15.66
N LYS A 13 10.52 3.31 -16.22
CA LYS A 13 11.12 4.18 -17.24
C LYS A 13 10.71 3.69 -18.62
N HIS A 14 10.00 4.51 -19.36
CA HIS A 14 9.57 4.17 -20.72
C HIS A 14 10.78 4.12 -21.65
N LYS A 15 10.97 3.01 -22.33
CA LYS A 15 12.17 2.75 -23.16
C LYS A 15 12.31 3.72 -24.34
N SER A 16 11.20 4.17 -24.93
CA SER A 16 11.25 5.06 -26.09
C SER A 16 11.28 6.55 -25.75
N THR A 17 10.62 6.96 -24.65
CA THR A 17 10.53 8.39 -24.28
C THR A 17 11.46 8.78 -23.13
N ASN A 18 12.03 7.81 -22.42
CA ASN A 18 12.79 7.99 -21.18
C ASN A 18 12.00 8.63 -20.03
N ASN A 19 10.70 8.79 -20.18
CA ASN A 19 9.83 9.29 -19.11
C ASN A 19 9.75 8.26 -17.97
N VAL A 20 9.85 8.75 -16.74
CA VAL A 20 9.77 7.92 -15.55
C VAL A 20 8.42 8.13 -14.86
N LYS A 21 7.73 7.04 -14.60
CA LYS A 21 6.55 6.99 -13.74
C LYS A 21 6.84 6.08 -12.55
N TYR A 22 6.05 6.22 -11.51
CA TYR A 22 6.24 5.50 -10.26
C TYR A 22 5.03 4.65 -9.95
N PHE A 23 5.26 3.47 -9.40
CA PHE A 23 4.19 2.59 -8.94
C PHE A 23 3.44 3.24 -7.78
N ALA A 24 2.14 3.44 -7.93
CA ALA A 24 1.29 4.00 -6.89
C ALA A 24 0.51 2.93 -6.15
N ARG A 25 -0.12 2.02 -6.88
CA ARG A 25 -0.96 0.96 -6.31
C ARG A 25 -1.33 -0.07 -7.37
N GLU A 26 -1.87 -1.21 -6.94
CA GLU A 26 -2.54 -2.13 -7.82
C GLU A 26 -3.86 -1.53 -8.28
N GLY A 27 -4.08 -1.50 -9.57
CA GLY A 27 -5.32 -0.99 -10.17
C GLY A 27 -6.41 -2.06 -10.26
N ASN A 28 -7.59 -1.66 -10.73
CA ASN A 28 -8.65 -2.59 -11.03
C ASN A 28 -8.23 -3.53 -12.16
N PRO A 29 -8.49 -4.84 -12.04
CA PRO A 29 -8.12 -5.77 -13.09
C PRO A 29 -8.90 -5.50 -14.37
N SER A 30 -8.25 -5.69 -15.53
CA SER A 30 -8.92 -5.78 -16.81
C SER A 30 -9.07 -7.26 -17.21
N TYR A 31 -9.87 -7.50 -18.24
CA TYR A 31 -10.14 -8.84 -18.73
C TYR A 31 -9.95 -8.89 -20.24
N ASP A 32 -9.14 -9.84 -20.70
CA ASP A 32 -8.98 -10.14 -22.12
C ASP A 32 -9.83 -11.36 -22.46
N ILE A 33 -10.45 -11.33 -23.64
CA ILE A 33 -11.24 -12.47 -24.16
C ILE A 33 -10.47 -13.06 -25.33
N ILE A 34 -10.00 -14.30 -25.17
CA ILE A 34 -9.29 -15.06 -26.18
C ILE A 34 -10.02 -16.39 -26.37
N ASN A 35 -10.45 -16.68 -27.59
CA ASN A 35 -11.21 -17.91 -27.91
C ASN A 35 -12.43 -18.11 -26.99
N ASN A 36 -13.16 -17.03 -26.69
CA ASN A 36 -14.32 -17.02 -25.79
C ASN A 36 -14.00 -17.33 -24.33
N ILE A 37 -12.73 -17.35 -23.94
CA ILE A 37 -12.30 -17.53 -22.56
C ILE A 37 -11.88 -16.17 -21.99
N LYS A 38 -12.38 -15.83 -20.81
CA LYS A 38 -12.10 -14.58 -20.12
C LYS A 38 -10.85 -14.74 -19.24
N TYR A 39 -9.80 -14.01 -19.54
CA TYR A 39 -8.55 -13.98 -18.79
C TYR A 39 -8.43 -12.70 -17.98
N LYS A 40 -8.17 -12.83 -16.68
CA LYS A 40 -7.95 -11.70 -15.79
C LYS A 40 -6.54 -11.14 -16.00
N LYS A 41 -6.45 -9.85 -16.26
CA LYS A 41 -5.19 -9.14 -16.42
C LYS A 41 -4.98 -8.18 -15.25
N LYS A 42 -3.89 -8.37 -14.52
CA LYS A 42 -3.52 -7.51 -13.40
C LYS A 42 -3.06 -6.15 -13.92
N MET A 43 -3.63 -5.09 -13.40
CA MET A 43 -3.31 -3.71 -13.78
C MET A 43 -2.64 -2.97 -12.63
N PHE A 44 -1.83 -1.98 -12.96
CA PHE A 44 -1.10 -1.16 -11.99
C PHE A 44 -1.34 0.31 -12.29
N ASP A 45 -1.59 1.09 -11.24
CA ASP A 45 -1.68 2.54 -11.34
C ASP A 45 -0.28 3.13 -11.18
N LEU A 46 0.11 3.94 -12.16
CA LEU A 46 1.38 4.66 -12.18
C LEU A 46 1.12 6.15 -12.00
N THR A 47 2.03 6.82 -11.31
CA THR A 47 1.97 8.27 -11.11
C THR A 47 3.26 8.92 -11.61
N SER A 48 3.18 10.11 -12.17
CA SER A 48 4.35 10.92 -12.50
C SER A 48 4.89 11.71 -11.32
N ASN A 49 4.14 11.78 -10.21
CA ASN A 49 4.53 12.48 -8.99
C ASN A 49 5.10 11.49 -7.97
N ILE A 50 6.40 11.58 -7.69
CA ILE A 50 7.07 10.69 -6.72
C ILE A 50 6.44 10.74 -5.32
N ASN A 51 5.83 11.89 -4.96
CA ASN A 51 5.18 12.03 -3.66
C ASN A 51 3.87 11.23 -3.56
N CYS A 52 3.30 10.83 -4.69
CA CYS A 52 2.11 9.97 -4.75
C CYS A 52 2.46 8.49 -4.92
N ALA A 53 3.75 8.15 -5.06
CA ALA A 53 4.21 6.79 -5.23
C ALA A 53 4.10 5.98 -3.93
N MET A 54 3.95 4.66 -4.08
CA MET A 54 4.06 3.75 -2.95
C MET A 54 5.50 3.72 -2.45
N ASN A 55 5.69 3.97 -1.16
CA ASN A 55 7.00 3.95 -0.53
C ASN A 55 7.24 2.62 0.18
N PHE A 56 8.41 2.05 -0.06
CA PHE A 56 8.88 0.83 0.59
C PHE A 56 9.96 1.18 1.60
N SER A 57 9.96 0.48 2.72
CA SER A 57 10.93 0.75 3.81
C SER A 57 12.35 0.32 3.46
N THR A 58 12.51 -0.73 2.64
CA THR A 58 13.80 -1.26 2.20
C THR A 58 13.82 -1.49 0.70
N LYS A 59 15.02 -1.47 0.12
CA LYS A 59 15.24 -1.78 -1.29
C LYS A 59 14.81 -3.22 -1.62
N GLU A 60 15.10 -4.15 -0.71
CA GLU A 60 14.81 -5.58 -0.86
C GLU A 60 13.30 -5.83 -0.96
N ILE A 61 12.50 -5.16 -0.13
CA ILE A 61 11.04 -5.27 -0.19
C ILE A 61 10.51 -4.76 -1.53
N ALA A 62 11.04 -3.63 -2.02
CA ALA A 62 10.66 -3.10 -3.33
C ALA A 62 11.03 -4.06 -4.46
N GLU A 63 12.21 -4.67 -4.42
CA GLU A 63 12.65 -5.67 -5.41
C GLU A 63 11.77 -6.93 -5.39
N ILE A 64 11.41 -7.42 -4.21
CA ILE A 64 10.47 -8.54 -4.08
C ILE A 64 9.13 -8.20 -4.72
N CYS A 65 8.62 -6.98 -4.50
CA CYS A 65 7.38 -6.52 -5.12
C CYS A 65 7.48 -6.50 -6.65
N ILE A 66 8.60 -6.03 -7.21
CA ILE A 66 8.82 -6.05 -8.66
C ILE A 66 8.72 -7.48 -9.20
N HIS A 67 9.44 -8.42 -8.61
CA HIS A 67 9.54 -9.79 -9.15
C HIS A 67 8.30 -10.63 -8.89
N SER A 68 7.73 -10.57 -7.70
CA SER A 68 6.63 -11.44 -7.30
C SER A 68 5.23 -10.87 -7.57
N SER A 69 5.08 -9.56 -7.69
CA SER A 69 3.78 -8.93 -7.84
C SER A 69 3.59 -8.22 -9.19
N ILE A 70 4.66 -7.80 -9.83
CA ILE A 70 4.58 -7.08 -11.11
C ILE A 70 5.01 -7.96 -12.27
N ILE A 71 6.26 -8.38 -12.31
CA ILE A 71 6.82 -9.13 -13.45
C ILE A 71 6.18 -10.51 -13.59
N GLU A 72 5.91 -11.20 -12.50
CA GLU A 72 5.29 -12.52 -12.54
C GLU A 72 3.94 -12.51 -13.27
N TYR A 73 3.15 -11.46 -13.08
CA TYR A 73 1.82 -11.32 -13.68
C TYR A 73 1.78 -10.51 -14.96
N ARG A 74 2.76 -9.64 -15.16
CA ARG A 74 2.79 -8.69 -16.28
C ARG A 74 4.18 -8.57 -16.89
N LYS A 75 4.72 -9.70 -17.30
CA LYS A 75 6.03 -9.78 -17.96
C LYS A 75 6.12 -8.92 -19.23
N ASP A 76 5.00 -8.69 -19.90
CA ASP A 76 4.88 -7.83 -21.08
C ASP A 76 5.31 -6.38 -20.81
N LEU A 77 5.22 -5.91 -19.57
CA LEU A 77 5.65 -4.55 -19.21
C LEU A 77 7.15 -4.33 -19.42
N LEU A 78 7.95 -5.39 -19.39
CA LEU A 78 9.39 -5.30 -19.65
C LEU A 78 9.73 -4.94 -21.10
N ASP A 79 8.80 -5.14 -22.03
CA ASP A 79 8.97 -4.73 -23.42
C ASP A 79 8.87 -3.22 -23.58
N THR A 80 8.11 -2.56 -22.72
CA THR A 80 7.84 -1.12 -22.76
C THR A 80 8.65 -0.33 -21.75
N TYR A 81 8.90 -0.89 -20.58
CA TYR A 81 9.52 -0.20 -19.45
C TYR A 81 10.76 -0.92 -18.93
N ASP A 82 11.73 -0.12 -18.49
CA ASP A 82 12.73 -0.58 -17.54
C ASP A 82 12.17 -0.37 -16.14
N ILE A 83 12.08 -1.45 -15.36
CA ILE A 83 11.49 -1.44 -14.03
C ILE A 83 12.60 -1.64 -13.00
N TYR A 84 12.77 -0.67 -12.10
CA TYR A 84 13.85 -0.68 -11.13
C TYR A 84 13.45 0.06 -9.84
N VAL A 85 14.24 -0.12 -8.79
CA VAL A 85 14.04 0.55 -7.51
C VAL A 85 14.79 1.88 -7.51
N GLY A 86 14.07 2.95 -7.20
CA GLY A 86 14.63 4.29 -6.97
C GLY A 86 14.53 4.67 -5.50
N GLU A 87 15.19 5.78 -5.17
CA GLU A 87 15.16 6.34 -3.82
C GLU A 87 14.25 7.56 -3.76
N ASN A 88 13.57 7.71 -2.63
CA ASN A 88 12.76 8.88 -2.34
C ASN A 88 13.10 9.38 -0.93
N LEU A 89 13.52 10.63 -0.83
CA LEU A 89 13.77 11.27 0.46
C LEU A 89 12.50 12.01 0.89
N ILE A 90 11.89 11.56 1.96
CA ILE A 90 10.70 12.19 2.54
C ILE A 90 11.05 12.84 3.87
N ASP A 91 10.34 13.91 4.19
CA ASP A 91 10.51 14.57 5.48
C ASP A 91 9.93 13.69 6.59
N ALA A 92 10.72 13.47 7.65
CA ALA A 92 10.27 12.68 8.79
C ALA A 92 9.03 13.26 9.47
N ASN A 93 8.77 14.56 9.26
CA ASN A 93 7.64 15.28 9.83
C ASN A 93 6.37 15.19 8.96
N GLU A 94 6.42 14.55 7.79
CA GLU A 94 5.24 14.40 6.92
C GLU A 94 4.23 13.38 7.46
N VAL A 95 4.63 12.55 8.41
CA VAL A 95 3.67 11.71 9.12
C VAL A 95 2.90 12.61 10.07
N ASN A 96 1.80 13.14 9.58
CA ASN A 96 0.90 13.95 10.41
C ASN A 96 0.26 13.04 11.47
N VAL A 97 0.52 13.34 12.73
CA VAL A 97 -0.04 12.60 13.87
C VAL A 97 -1.57 12.49 13.77
N LYS A 98 -2.24 13.53 13.26
CA LYS A 98 -3.69 13.51 13.04
C LYS A 98 -4.12 12.44 12.05
N ASP A 99 -3.34 12.19 11.01
CA ASP A 99 -3.65 11.14 10.03
C ASP A 99 -3.43 9.76 10.62
N VAL A 100 -2.40 9.58 11.43
CA VAL A 100 -2.18 8.32 12.17
C VAL A 100 -3.35 8.04 13.11
N VAL A 101 -3.80 9.05 13.83
CA VAL A 101 -4.97 8.94 14.73
C VAL A 101 -6.22 8.52 13.94
N LYS A 102 -6.48 9.12 12.77
CA LYS A 102 -7.61 8.74 11.92
C LYS A 102 -7.54 7.28 11.47
N VAL A 103 -6.35 6.81 11.11
CA VAL A 103 -6.16 5.39 10.74
C VAL A 103 -6.48 4.48 11.93
N ILE A 104 -5.97 4.79 13.12
CA ILE A 104 -6.26 4.02 14.34
C ILE A 104 -7.76 4.03 14.66
N GLU A 105 -8.41 5.18 14.58
CA GLU A 105 -9.87 5.31 14.79
C GLU A 105 -10.66 4.47 13.79
N SER A 106 -10.24 4.44 12.53
CA SER A 106 -10.85 3.62 11.49
C SER A 106 -10.69 2.13 11.77
N VAL A 107 -9.51 1.68 12.18
CA VAL A 107 -9.26 0.29 12.54
C VAL A 107 -10.16 -0.14 13.71
N ILE A 108 -10.27 0.68 14.74
CA ILE A 108 -11.13 0.42 15.90
C ILE A 108 -12.61 0.32 15.45
N TYR A 109 -13.07 1.30 14.67
CA TYR A 109 -14.45 1.34 14.18
C TYR A 109 -14.82 0.10 13.37
N TYR A 110 -14.00 -0.23 12.37
CA TYR A 110 -14.27 -1.39 11.52
C TYR A 110 -14.16 -2.72 12.27
N SER A 111 -13.24 -2.82 13.24
CA SER A 111 -13.12 -4.01 14.09
C SER A 111 -14.37 -4.23 14.95
N LEU A 112 -14.88 -3.15 15.56
CA LEU A 112 -16.13 -3.23 16.35
C LEU A 112 -17.33 -3.56 15.47
N LYS A 113 -17.41 -2.97 14.28
CA LYS A 113 -18.48 -3.24 13.32
C LYS A 113 -18.43 -4.70 12.84
N ALA A 114 -17.26 -5.22 12.52
CA ALA A 114 -17.09 -6.62 12.11
C ALA A 114 -17.53 -7.59 13.21
N ASN A 115 -17.17 -7.29 14.47
CA ASN A 115 -17.55 -8.11 15.61
C ASN A 115 -19.07 -8.18 15.82
N ASN A 116 -19.80 -7.11 15.50
CA ASN A 116 -21.22 -6.98 15.80
C ASN A 116 -22.14 -7.34 14.62
N SER A 117 -21.67 -7.28 13.37
CA SER A 117 -22.58 -7.28 12.22
C SER A 117 -22.18 -8.14 11.02
N MET A 118 -20.99 -8.75 11.00
CA MET A 118 -20.59 -9.56 9.85
C MET A 118 -20.52 -11.05 10.19
N PRO A 119 -21.10 -11.91 9.32
CA PRO A 119 -20.84 -13.35 9.38
C PRO A 119 -19.33 -13.60 9.25
N HIS A 120 -18.79 -14.46 10.08
CA HIS A 120 -17.37 -14.81 10.08
C HIS A 120 -16.87 -15.36 8.73
N GLU A 121 -17.76 -15.92 7.94
CA GLU A 121 -17.49 -16.50 6.60
C GLU A 121 -17.08 -15.46 5.56
N ASP A 122 -17.50 -14.20 5.72
CA ASP A 122 -17.17 -13.11 4.80
C ASP A 122 -15.83 -12.43 5.10
N LEU A 123 -15.13 -12.89 6.13
CA LEU A 123 -13.87 -12.30 6.56
C LEU A 123 -12.69 -13.02 5.91
N VAL A 124 -11.87 -12.26 5.20
CA VAL A 124 -10.75 -12.76 4.37
C VAL A 124 -9.70 -13.50 5.20
N ASP A 125 -9.53 -13.15 6.48
CA ASP A 125 -8.66 -13.85 7.41
C ASP A 125 -9.25 -13.81 8.81
N SER A 126 -9.80 -14.95 9.24
CA SER A 126 -10.44 -15.08 10.56
C SER A 126 -9.46 -14.85 11.72
N ARG A 127 -8.17 -15.12 11.55
CA ARG A 127 -7.16 -14.87 12.57
C ARG A 127 -6.86 -13.40 12.75
N LEU A 128 -6.74 -12.66 11.63
CA LEU A 128 -6.55 -11.22 11.67
C LEU A 128 -7.75 -10.52 12.31
N VAL A 129 -8.95 -10.91 11.94
CA VAL A 129 -10.18 -10.36 12.51
C VAL A 129 -10.27 -10.65 14.00
N LYS A 130 -9.97 -11.87 14.42
CA LYS A 130 -9.95 -12.25 15.83
C LYS A 130 -8.95 -11.40 16.62
N TYR A 131 -7.78 -11.14 16.05
CA TYR A 131 -6.78 -10.28 16.66
C TYR A 131 -7.26 -8.82 16.76
N LEU A 132 -7.83 -8.29 15.69
CA LEU A 132 -8.34 -6.91 15.64
C LEU A 132 -9.57 -6.70 16.53
N THR A 133 -10.36 -7.74 16.76
CA THR A 133 -11.55 -7.68 17.63
C THR A 133 -11.25 -8.06 19.07
N ASP A 134 -10.02 -8.45 19.40
CA ASP A 134 -9.61 -8.69 20.76
C ASP A 134 -9.73 -7.40 21.59
N SER A 135 -10.44 -7.50 22.71
CA SER A 135 -10.69 -6.36 23.59
C SER A 135 -9.42 -5.69 24.10
N ASN A 136 -8.36 -6.45 24.36
CA ASN A 136 -7.09 -5.90 24.79
C ASN A 136 -6.41 -5.10 23.68
N THR A 137 -6.45 -5.59 22.45
CA THR A 137 -5.91 -4.87 21.28
C THR A 137 -6.63 -3.54 21.07
N LEU A 138 -7.96 -3.54 21.15
CA LEU A 138 -8.76 -2.32 21.00
C LEU A 138 -8.49 -1.31 22.11
N VAL A 139 -8.32 -1.76 23.36
CA VAL A 139 -7.95 -0.90 24.48
C VAL A 139 -6.58 -0.27 24.26
N MET A 140 -5.60 -1.06 23.80
CA MET A 140 -4.26 -0.55 23.50
C MET A 140 -4.26 0.48 22.38
N LEU A 141 -5.02 0.23 21.31
CA LEU A 141 -5.18 1.18 20.19
C LEU A 141 -5.83 2.47 20.68
N GLY A 142 -6.84 2.39 21.54
CA GLY A 142 -7.48 3.57 22.14
C GLY A 142 -6.51 4.41 22.97
N LYS A 143 -5.69 3.76 23.79
CA LYS A 143 -4.66 4.45 24.58
C LYS A 143 -3.60 5.09 23.69
N ALA A 144 -3.13 4.40 22.65
CA ALA A 144 -2.18 4.96 21.68
C ALA A 144 -2.75 6.18 20.98
N LYS A 145 -4.01 6.11 20.56
CA LYS A 145 -4.72 7.24 19.96
C LYS A 145 -4.75 8.47 20.89
N ASP A 146 -5.10 8.26 22.15
CA ASP A 146 -5.20 9.37 23.13
C ASP A 146 -3.83 10.01 23.39
N LEU A 147 -2.77 9.19 23.52
CA LEU A 147 -1.41 9.70 23.67
C LEU A 147 -0.95 10.51 22.45
N LEU A 148 -1.27 10.05 21.25
CA LEU A 148 -0.94 10.79 20.03
C LEU A 148 -1.70 12.12 19.92
N LYS A 149 -2.97 12.16 20.35
CA LYS A 149 -3.75 13.39 20.40
C LYS A 149 -3.15 14.40 21.37
N GLU A 150 -2.71 13.98 22.55
CA GLU A 150 -2.05 14.85 23.53
C GLU A 150 -0.76 15.46 22.97
N GLN A 151 0.00 14.72 22.17
CA GLN A 151 1.23 15.20 21.56
C GLN A 151 0.99 16.16 20.40
N SER A 152 -0.19 16.16 19.79
CA SER A 152 -0.53 17.00 18.63
C SER A 152 -1.15 18.36 19.00
N GLU A 153 -1.48 18.58 20.26
CA GLU A 153 -2.03 19.83 20.79
C GLU A 153 -0.96 20.85 21.18
#